data_50a05a0ab1988967c78c41ff2607d7a9
#
_entry.id   50a05a0ab1988967c78c41ff2607d7a9
#
_cell.length_a   1.000
_cell.length_b   1.000
_cell.length_c   1.000
_cell.angle_alpha   90.00
_cell.angle_beta   90.00
_cell.angle_gamma   90.00
#
_symmetry.space_group_name_H-M   'P 1'
#
loop_
_entity.id
_entity.type
_entity.pdbx_description
1 polymer ?
#
loop_
_entity_poly.entity_id
_entity_poly.type
_entity_poly.pdbx_seq_one_letter_code
_entity_poly.pdbx_strand_id
1 'polypeptide(L)'
;DAEQIELLRKFGFRVHYGDATRLDLLRLAGADHAQVLVLAIDDVEQSLKLADVVQAHFPHLTVVARARNVQHYYALRDRGVELIERETLDSALMSGRSVLERLGWHPHHARQLAHRFRQHSVAQIKAMYPHHRDEQALVSMAKQGRQQLEELFAQEREALSSHRPQGWEDPPR
;
A
#
# COMPACT_ATOMS: atom_id res chain seq x y z
N ASP A 1 -10.82 1.95 20.73
CA ASP A 1 -11.59 3.01 21.39
C ASP A 1 -13.02 2.53 21.61
N ALA A 2 -13.47 2.47 22.88
CA ALA A 2 -14.79 1.92 23.26
C ALA A 2 -15.95 2.74 22.68
N GLU A 3 -15.81 4.07 22.65
CA GLU A 3 -16.85 4.98 22.12
C GLU A 3 -17.08 4.75 20.61
N GLN A 4 -16.01 4.51 19.87
CA GLN A 4 -16.10 4.24 18.44
C GLN A 4 -16.80 2.91 18.16
N ILE A 5 -16.60 1.92 19.01
CA ILE A 5 -17.25 0.62 18.91
C ILE A 5 -18.75 0.70 19.19
N GLU A 6 -19.14 1.47 20.21
CA GLU A 6 -20.56 1.72 20.51
C GLU A 6 -21.24 2.45 19.35
N LEU A 7 -20.55 3.41 18.72
CA LEU A 7 -21.06 4.13 17.57
C LEU A 7 -21.28 3.17 16.38
N LEU A 8 -20.31 2.31 16.08
CA LEU A 8 -20.43 1.31 15.01
C LEU A 8 -21.58 0.33 15.26
N ARG A 9 -21.77 -0.11 16.51
CA ARG A 9 -22.92 -0.95 16.87
C ARG A 9 -24.26 -0.26 16.65
N LYS A 10 -24.36 1.04 16.95
CA LYS A 10 -25.57 1.85 16.68
C LYS A 10 -25.87 1.93 15.18
N PHE A 11 -24.86 1.86 14.31
CA PHE A 11 -25.03 1.77 12.86
C PHE A 11 -25.30 0.35 12.35
N GLY A 12 -25.51 -0.62 13.23
CA GLY A 12 -25.84 -2.01 12.86
C GLY A 12 -24.67 -2.89 12.48
N PHE A 13 -23.42 -2.42 12.67
CA PHE A 13 -22.24 -3.25 12.44
C PHE A 13 -22.06 -4.29 13.55
N ARG A 14 -21.72 -5.53 13.19
CA ARG A 14 -21.25 -6.52 14.15
C ARG A 14 -19.82 -6.18 14.54
N VAL A 15 -19.61 -5.79 15.77
CA VAL A 15 -18.28 -5.42 16.29
C VAL A 15 -17.98 -6.25 17.53
N HIS A 16 -16.89 -7.00 17.47
CA HIS A 16 -16.29 -7.69 18.59
C HIS A 16 -15.20 -6.79 19.18
N TYR A 17 -15.20 -6.63 20.51
CA TYR A 17 -14.18 -5.83 21.20
C TYR A 17 -13.27 -6.73 22.00
N GLY A 18 -11.96 -6.54 21.85
CA GLY A 18 -10.96 -7.26 22.61
C GLY A 18 -9.62 -7.30 21.90
N ASP A 19 -8.68 -8.00 22.50
CA ASP A 19 -7.38 -8.28 21.91
C ASP A 19 -7.53 -9.29 20.76
N ALA A 20 -7.32 -8.82 19.53
CA ALA A 20 -7.44 -9.65 18.33
C ALA A 20 -6.38 -10.77 18.24
N THR A 21 -5.37 -10.78 19.10
CA THR A 21 -4.40 -11.88 19.18
C THR A 21 -4.91 -13.06 20.02
N ARG A 22 -6.09 -12.94 20.64
CA ARG A 22 -6.72 -14.00 21.42
C ARG A 22 -7.50 -14.93 20.52
N LEU A 23 -7.13 -16.22 20.55
CA LEU A 23 -7.70 -17.26 19.72
C LEU A 23 -9.20 -17.47 19.96
N ASP A 24 -9.66 -17.39 21.22
CA ASP A 24 -11.07 -17.53 21.58
C ASP A 24 -11.94 -16.42 20.98
N LEU A 25 -11.42 -15.19 20.92
CA LEU A 25 -12.12 -14.07 20.29
C LEU A 25 -12.18 -14.19 18.78
N LEU A 26 -11.12 -14.69 18.14
CA LEU A 26 -11.12 -14.95 16.70
C LEU A 26 -12.16 -16.03 16.33
N ARG A 27 -12.24 -17.10 17.10
CA ARG A 27 -13.27 -18.14 16.90
C ARG A 27 -14.68 -17.60 17.10
N LEU A 28 -14.89 -16.82 18.17
CA LEU A 28 -16.18 -16.16 18.41
C LEU A 28 -16.58 -15.21 17.27
N ALA A 29 -15.60 -14.54 16.68
CA ALA A 29 -15.81 -13.69 15.51
C ALA A 29 -16.08 -14.44 14.20
N GLY A 30 -15.93 -15.78 14.21
CA GLY A 30 -16.22 -16.65 13.07
C GLY A 30 -15.00 -17.01 12.21
N ALA A 31 -13.78 -16.91 12.73
CA ALA A 31 -12.56 -17.20 11.98
C ALA A 31 -12.51 -18.66 11.44
N ASP A 32 -13.12 -19.62 12.13
CA ASP A 32 -13.19 -21.02 11.68
C ASP A 32 -13.93 -21.22 10.35
N HIS A 33 -14.82 -20.27 9.98
CA HIS A 33 -15.68 -20.36 8.78
C HIS A 33 -15.44 -19.23 7.79
N ALA A 34 -14.60 -18.24 8.14
CA ALA A 34 -14.26 -17.14 7.27
C ALA A 34 -13.37 -17.61 6.11
N GLN A 35 -13.42 -16.92 4.99
CA GLN A 35 -12.53 -17.15 3.85
C GLN A 35 -11.36 -16.16 3.83
N VAL A 36 -11.60 -14.94 4.32
CA VAL A 36 -10.65 -13.84 4.27
C VAL A 36 -10.57 -13.17 5.63
N LEU A 37 -9.36 -12.87 6.07
CA LEU A 37 -9.07 -11.99 7.20
C LEU A 37 -8.40 -10.72 6.69
N VAL A 38 -8.95 -9.56 7.04
CA VAL A 38 -8.29 -8.27 6.81
C VAL A 38 -7.52 -7.87 8.06
N LEU A 39 -6.19 -7.83 7.96
CA LEU A 39 -5.27 -7.47 9.03
C LEU A 39 -4.87 -6.01 8.90
N ALA A 40 -5.55 -5.11 9.62
CA ALA A 40 -5.39 -3.66 9.54
C ALA A 40 -5.11 -3.02 10.92
N ILE A 41 -4.23 -3.64 11.70
CA ILE A 41 -3.81 -3.17 13.04
C ILE A 41 -2.67 -2.17 12.88
N ASP A 42 -2.73 -1.04 13.62
CA ASP A 42 -1.72 0.03 13.56
C ASP A 42 -0.40 -0.37 14.24
N ASP A 43 -0.49 -1.11 15.34
CA ASP A 43 0.67 -1.63 16.05
C ASP A 43 1.31 -2.79 15.27
N VAL A 44 2.59 -2.60 14.90
CA VAL A 44 3.33 -3.56 14.07
C VAL A 44 3.52 -4.90 14.79
N GLU A 45 3.84 -4.89 16.08
CA GLU A 45 4.07 -6.12 16.85
C GLU A 45 2.79 -6.93 17.00
N GLN A 46 1.68 -6.27 17.32
CA GLN A 46 0.37 -6.93 17.40
C GLN A 46 -0.08 -7.45 16.04
N SER A 47 0.16 -6.70 14.96
CA SER A 47 -0.12 -7.14 13.60
C SER A 47 0.63 -8.42 13.25
N LEU A 48 1.94 -8.47 13.53
CA LEU A 48 2.77 -9.64 13.27
C LEU A 48 2.38 -10.83 14.15
N LYS A 49 2.07 -10.60 15.43
CA LYS A 49 1.59 -11.64 16.35
C LYS A 49 0.26 -12.22 15.89
N LEU A 50 -0.67 -11.39 15.39
CA LEU A 50 -1.92 -11.88 14.84
C LEU A 50 -1.69 -12.69 13.56
N ALA A 51 -0.77 -12.28 12.69
CA ALA A 51 -0.40 -13.07 11.51
C ALA A 51 0.12 -14.47 11.91
N ASP A 52 0.98 -14.56 12.94
CA ASP A 52 1.48 -15.83 13.47
C ASP A 52 0.35 -16.71 14.02
N VAL A 53 -0.58 -16.13 14.80
CA VAL A 53 -1.76 -16.84 15.35
C VAL A 53 -2.66 -17.37 14.22
N VAL A 54 -2.93 -16.54 13.21
CA VAL A 54 -3.78 -16.92 12.07
C VAL A 54 -3.14 -18.04 11.26
N GLN A 55 -1.85 -17.95 10.97
CA GLN A 55 -1.13 -19.00 10.23
C GLN A 55 -1.15 -20.33 10.97
N ALA A 56 -0.98 -20.29 12.30
CA ALA A 56 -0.95 -21.52 13.13
C ALA A 56 -2.32 -22.18 13.30
N HIS A 57 -3.38 -21.39 13.42
CA HIS A 57 -4.70 -21.90 13.84
C HIS A 57 -5.78 -21.83 12.76
N PHE A 58 -5.61 -20.98 11.74
CA PHE A 58 -6.57 -20.79 10.65
C PHE A 58 -5.88 -20.78 9.28
N PRO A 59 -5.13 -21.85 8.91
CA PRO A 59 -4.34 -21.88 7.67
C PRO A 59 -5.19 -21.81 6.40
N HIS A 60 -6.51 -21.98 6.51
CA HIS A 60 -7.46 -21.84 5.40
C HIS A 60 -7.80 -20.38 5.08
N LEU A 61 -7.50 -19.43 6.00
CA LEU A 61 -7.79 -18.03 5.79
C LEU A 61 -6.82 -17.38 4.81
N THR A 62 -7.36 -16.70 3.81
CA THR A 62 -6.58 -15.76 3.02
C THR A 62 -6.40 -14.47 3.82
N VAL A 63 -5.15 -14.12 4.12
CA VAL A 63 -4.85 -12.89 4.86
C VAL A 63 -4.56 -11.76 3.88
N VAL A 64 -5.32 -10.67 4.00
CA VAL A 64 -5.04 -9.38 3.35
C VAL A 64 -4.55 -8.42 4.41
N ALA A 65 -3.27 -8.02 4.35
CA ALA A 65 -2.66 -7.20 5.38
C ALA A 65 -2.35 -5.78 4.91
N ARG A 66 -2.47 -4.84 5.85
CA ARG A 66 -2.01 -3.46 5.69
C ARG A 66 -0.64 -3.31 6.34
N ALA A 67 0.39 -3.00 5.55
CA ALA A 67 1.73 -2.75 6.06
C ALA A 67 1.96 -1.26 6.30
N ARG A 68 2.40 -0.91 7.50
CA ARG A 68 2.68 0.47 7.91
C ARG A 68 3.92 1.06 7.22
N ASN A 69 4.94 0.22 7.00
CA ASN A 69 6.18 0.59 6.34
C ASN A 69 6.79 -0.62 5.62
N VAL A 70 7.95 -0.43 5.00
CA VAL A 70 8.64 -1.47 4.21
C VAL A 70 9.11 -2.63 5.09
N GLN A 71 9.61 -2.36 6.29
CA GLN A 71 10.06 -3.41 7.23
C GLN A 71 8.87 -4.27 7.67
N HIS A 72 7.73 -3.66 7.97
CA HIS A 72 6.50 -4.38 8.29
C HIS A 72 6.02 -5.23 7.10
N TYR A 73 6.10 -4.70 5.86
CA TYR A 73 5.80 -5.47 4.65
C TYR A 73 6.66 -6.73 4.55
N TYR A 74 7.98 -6.62 4.76
CA TYR A 74 8.88 -7.78 4.71
C TYR A 74 8.61 -8.78 5.85
N ALA A 75 8.37 -8.29 7.06
CA ALA A 75 8.04 -9.14 8.20
C ALA A 75 6.73 -9.92 8.02
N LEU A 76 5.74 -9.35 7.36
CA LEU A 76 4.51 -10.04 6.96
C LEU A 76 4.78 -11.07 5.85
N ARG A 77 5.61 -10.71 4.86
CA ARG A 77 6.04 -11.66 3.81
C ARG A 77 6.78 -12.86 4.37
N ASP A 78 7.68 -12.67 5.35
CA ASP A 78 8.39 -13.77 6.05
C ASP A 78 7.42 -14.72 6.76
N ARG A 79 6.20 -14.26 7.08
CA ARG A 79 5.12 -15.06 7.68
C ARG A 79 4.15 -15.65 6.66
N GLY A 80 4.50 -15.60 5.36
CA GLY A 80 3.69 -16.18 4.29
C GLY A 80 2.47 -15.35 3.89
N VAL A 81 2.32 -14.11 4.38
CA VAL A 81 1.25 -13.23 3.91
C VAL A 81 1.60 -12.73 2.51
N GLU A 82 0.73 -13.01 1.54
CA GLU A 82 0.97 -12.67 0.13
C GLU A 82 0.31 -11.36 -0.29
N LEU A 83 -0.89 -11.11 0.21
CA LEU A 83 -1.68 -9.92 -0.13
C LEU A 83 -1.41 -8.82 0.90
N ILE A 84 -0.49 -7.92 0.57
CA ILE A 84 -0.07 -6.85 1.47
C ILE A 84 -0.14 -5.51 0.74
N GLU A 85 -0.96 -4.61 1.27
CA GLU A 85 -1.06 -3.23 0.80
C GLU A 85 -0.32 -2.28 1.73
N ARG A 86 0.39 -1.30 1.15
CA ARG A 86 1.09 -0.28 1.94
C ARG A 86 0.14 0.86 2.32
N GLU A 87 0.04 1.14 3.60
CA GLU A 87 -0.92 2.08 4.19
C GLU A 87 -0.95 3.46 3.52
N THR A 88 0.22 4.02 3.23
CA THR A 88 0.34 5.42 2.79
C THR A 88 0.63 5.58 1.30
N LEU A 89 0.89 4.50 0.55
CA LEU A 89 1.33 4.61 -0.84
C LEU A 89 0.29 5.31 -1.73
N ASP A 90 -0.92 4.80 -1.74
CA ASP A 90 -1.95 5.29 -2.65
C ASP A 90 -2.43 6.69 -2.25
N SER A 91 -2.52 7.00 -0.95
CA SER A 91 -2.83 8.35 -0.46
C SER A 91 -1.73 9.36 -0.81
N ALA A 92 -0.46 8.97 -0.71
CA ALA A 92 0.66 9.82 -1.12
C ALA A 92 0.65 10.08 -2.64
N LEU A 93 0.34 9.07 -3.45
CA LEU A 93 0.21 9.22 -4.90
C LEU A 93 -0.95 10.14 -5.29
N MET A 94 -2.08 10.06 -4.60
CA MET A 94 -3.21 10.97 -4.81
C MET A 94 -2.82 12.42 -4.47
N SER A 95 -2.08 12.63 -3.38
CA SER A 95 -1.55 13.95 -3.02
C SER A 95 -0.56 14.48 -4.07
N GLY A 96 0.38 13.62 -4.51
CA GLY A 96 1.33 13.97 -5.57
C GLY A 96 0.66 14.33 -6.89
N ARG A 97 -0.38 13.59 -7.27
CA ARG A 97 -1.20 13.90 -8.44
C ARG A 97 -1.85 15.29 -8.31
N SER A 98 -2.45 15.60 -7.16
CA SER A 98 -3.07 16.91 -6.92
C SER A 98 -2.05 18.06 -7.02
N VAL A 99 -0.81 17.86 -6.56
CA VAL A 99 0.27 18.82 -6.71
C VAL A 99 0.61 19.04 -8.19
N LEU A 100 0.77 17.98 -8.98
CA LEU A 100 1.08 18.09 -10.41
C LEU A 100 -0.01 18.85 -11.17
N GLU A 101 -1.29 18.57 -10.90
CA GLU A 101 -2.42 19.26 -11.50
C GLU A 101 -2.40 20.77 -11.16
N ARG A 102 -2.04 21.14 -9.92
CA ARG A 102 -1.88 22.54 -9.51
C ARG A 102 -0.69 23.23 -10.15
N LEU A 103 0.35 22.48 -10.53
CA LEU A 103 1.50 22.97 -11.28
C LEU A 103 1.25 23.05 -12.80
N GLY A 104 0.01 22.84 -13.24
CA GLY A 104 -0.40 22.97 -14.64
C GLY A 104 -0.27 21.69 -15.49
N TRP A 105 -0.03 20.56 -14.87
CA TRP A 105 -0.06 19.27 -15.58
C TRP A 105 -1.49 18.88 -15.93
N HIS A 106 -1.68 18.35 -17.15
CA HIS A 106 -2.98 17.81 -17.53
C HIS A 106 -3.38 16.64 -16.62
N PRO A 107 -4.63 16.56 -16.11
CA PRO A 107 -5.05 15.53 -15.14
C PRO A 107 -4.81 14.09 -15.61
N HIS A 108 -4.93 13.84 -16.91
CA HIS A 108 -4.64 12.52 -17.49
C HIS A 108 -3.18 12.12 -17.31
N HIS A 109 -2.24 13.02 -17.61
CA HIS A 109 -0.80 12.77 -17.47
C HIS A 109 -0.38 12.63 -16.01
N ALA A 110 -0.92 13.47 -15.12
CA ALA A 110 -0.68 13.36 -13.68
C ALA A 110 -1.13 11.99 -13.14
N ARG A 111 -2.28 11.47 -13.63
CA ARG A 111 -2.78 10.13 -13.28
C ARG A 111 -1.88 9.02 -13.82
N GLN A 112 -1.45 9.11 -15.07
CA GLN A 112 -0.56 8.12 -15.68
C GLN A 112 0.77 8.05 -14.94
N LEU A 113 1.35 9.20 -14.58
CA LEU A 113 2.60 9.27 -13.84
C LEU A 113 2.47 8.64 -12.45
N ALA A 114 1.39 8.94 -11.70
CA ALA A 114 1.10 8.32 -10.42
C ALA A 114 0.96 6.79 -10.55
N HIS A 115 0.30 6.32 -11.60
CA HIS A 115 0.13 4.88 -11.87
C HIS A 115 1.46 4.19 -12.15
N ARG A 116 2.31 4.77 -13.00
CA ARG A 116 3.65 4.24 -13.31
C ARG A 116 4.54 4.22 -12.07
N PHE A 117 4.49 5.28 -11.26
CA PHE A 117 5.20 5.30 -9.98
C PHE A 117 4.74 4.16 -9.07
N ARG A 118 3.42 3.94 -8.95
CA ARG A 118 2.88 2.84 -8.16
C ARG A 118 3.41 1.49 -8.63
N GLN A 119 3.34 1.23 -9.93
CA GLN A 119 3.83 -0.01 -10.52
C GLN A 119 5.32 -0.23 -10.23
N HIS A 120 6.15 0.80 -10.47
CA HIS A 120 7.58 0.75 -10.19
C HIS A 120 7.86 0.48 -8.70
N SER A 121 7.21 1.23 -7.81
CA SER A 121 7.40 1.11 -6.36
C SER A 121 6.97 -0.25 -5.82
N VAL A 122 5.89 -0.83 -6.33
CA VAL A 122 5.44 -2.19 -5.95
C VAL A 122 6.42 -3.25 -6.48
N ALA A 123 6.86 -3.13 -7.73
CA ALA A 123 7.82 -4.05 -8.33
C ALA A 123 9.18 -4.00 -7.60
N GLN A 124 9.67 -2.81 -7.27
CA GLN A 124 10.93 -2.61 -6.55
C GLN A 124 10.91 -3.28 -5.17
N ILE A 125 9.87 -3.08 -4.36
CA ILE A 125 9.76 -3.72 -3.04
C ILE A 125 9.73 -5.24 -3.16
N LYS A 126 9.01 -5.78 -4.13
CA LYS A 126 8.99 -7.23 -4.39
C LYS A 126 10.37 -7.76 -4.78
N ALA A 127 11.10 -7.05 -5.64
CA ALA A 127 12.45 -7.41 -6.05
C ALA A 127 13.48 -7.32 -4.92
N MET A 128 13.30 -6.36 -4.00
CA MET A 128 14.18 -6.19 -2.84
C MET A 128 13.93 -7.22 -1.72
N TYR A 129 12.76 -7.85 -1.69
CA TYR A 129 12.39 -8.79 -0.62
C TYR A 129 13.39 -9.94 -0.40
N PRO A 130 13.94 -10.63 -1.42
CA PRO A 130 14.92 -11.69 -1.20
C PRO A 130 16.21 -11.21 -0.52
N HIS A 131 16.50 -9.92 -0.62
CA HIS A 131 17.70 -9.28 -0.08
C HIS A 131 17.42 -8.39 1.15
N HIS A 132 16.22 -8.45 1.72
CA HIS A 132 15.76 -7.51 2.75
C HIS A 132 16.56 -7.56 4.06
N ARG A 133 17.37 -8.60 4.26
CA ARG A 133 18.31 -8.74 5.41
C ARG A 133 19.74 -8.30 5.09
N ASP A 134 20.03 -7.96 3.84
CA ASP A 134 21.34 -7.46 3.39
C ASP A 134 21.26 -5.95 3.13
N GLU A 135 21.76 -5.16 4.08
CA GLU A 135 21.73 -3.69 4.02
C GLU A 135 22.47 -3.15 2.79
N GLN A 136 23.63 -3.74 2.42
CA GLN A 136 24.40 -3.28 1.28
C GLN A 136 23.67 -3.54 -0.05
N ALA A 137 23.07 -4.71 -0.18
CA ALA A 137 22.24 -5.04 -1.33
C ALA A 137 21.03 -4.10 -1.42
N LEU A 138 20.33 -3.83 -0.30
CA LEU A 138 19.20 -2.90 -0.25
C LEU A 138 19.56 -1.49 -0.70
N VAL A 139 20.69 -0.95 -0.20
CA VAL A 139 21.18 0.39 -0.58
C VAL A 139 21.51 0.44 -2.06
N SER A 140 22.18 -0.59 -2.60
CA SER A 140 22.50 -0.66 -4.04
C SER A 140 21.24 -0.69 -4.90
N MET A 141 20.30 -1.58 -4.59
CA MET A 141 19.03 -1.71 -5.30
C MET A 141 18.16 -0.44 -5.20
N ALA A 142 18.14 0.22 -4.04
CA ALA A 142 17.42 1.47 -3.86
C ALA A 142 18.00 2.60 -4.74
N LYS A 143 19.32 2.69 -4.87
CA LYS A 143 19.99 3.66 -5.77
C LYS A 143 19.65 3.39 -7.23
N GLN A 144 19.68 2.13 -7.67
CA GLN A 144 19.31 1.74 -9.03
C GLN A 144 17.82 2.05 -9.31
N GLY A 145 16.94 1.70 -8.39
CA GLY A 145 15.51 1.99 -8.53
C GLY A 145 15.20 3.48 -8.60
N ARG A 146 15.92 4.31 -7.83
CA ARG A 146 15.83 5.76 -7.91
C ARG A 146 16.27 6.28 -9.28
N GLN A 147 17.40 5.80 -9.80
CA GLN A 147 17.88 6.18 -11.12
C GLN A 147 16.89 5.84 -12.24
N GLN A 148 16.35 4.62 -12.22
CA GLN A 148 15.31 4.20 -13.16
C GLN A 148 14.07 5.10 -13.11
N LEU A 149 13.68 5.54 -11.91
CA LEU A 149 12.55 6.43 -11.72
C LEU A 149 12.83 7.83 -12.25
N GLU A 150 14.06 8.37 -12.04
CA GLU A 150 14.49 9.65 -12.59
C GLU A 150 14.50 9.63 -14.14
N GLU A 151 14.96 8.53 -14.73
CA GLU A 151 14.91 8.33 -16.19
C GLU A 151 13.47 8.26 -16.73
N LEU A 152 12.59 7.53 -16.03
CA LEU A 152 11.17 7.48 -16.37
C LEU A 152 10.53 8.88 -16.38
N PHE A 153 10.80 9.69 -15.37
CA PHE A 153 10.27 11.05 -15.28
C PHE A 153 10.85 12.00 -16.31
N ALA A 154 12.12 11.82 -16.68
CA ALA A 154 12.75 12.59 -17.74
C ALA A 154 12.08 12.30 -19.10
N GLN A 155 11.86 11.04 -19.43
CA GLN A 155 11.18 10.62 -20.66
C GLN A 155 9.75 11.16 -20.74
N GLU A 156 9.00 11.12 -19.63
CA GLU A 156 7.64 11.68 -19.63
C GLU A 156 7.61 13.20 -19.86
N ARG A 157 8.55 13.93 -19.27
CA ARG A 157 8.66 15.39 -19.51
C ARG A 157 8.98 15.70 -20.97
N GLU A 158 9.87 14.94 -21.57
CA GLU A 158 10.24 15.11 -22.96
C GLU A 158 9.06 14.78 -23.90
N ALA A 159 8.35 13.68 -23.65
CA ALA A 159 7.14 13.34 -24.39
C ALA A 159 6.05 14.41 -24.28
N LEU A 160 5.89 15.05 -23.11
CA LEU A 160 4.94 16.14 -22.91
C LEU A 160 5.39 17.43 -23.64
N SER A 161 6.68 17.71 -23.68
CA SER A 161 7.21 18.90 -24.37
C SER A 161 7.11 18.77 -25.90
N SER A 162 7.25 17.55 -26.44
CA SER A 162 7.13 17.27 -27.87
C SER A 162 5.68 17.22 -28.38
N HIS A 163 4.71 17.01 -27.47
CA HIS A 163 3.26 17.01 -27.76
C HIS A 163 2.58 18.34 -27.49
N ARG A 164 3.28 19.48 -27.47
CA ARG A 164 2.60 20.77 -27.56
C ARG A 164 1.88 20.82 -28.91
N PRO A 165 0.54 20.90 -28.98
CA PRO A 165 -0.16 21.12 -30.22
C PRO A 165 0.34 22.46 -30.78
N GLN A 166 1.00 22.45 -31.92
CA GLN A 166 1.17 23.66 -32.72
C GLN A 166 -0.24 24.10 -33.11
N GLY A 167 -0.68 25.22 -32.56
CA GLY A 167 -1.84 25.95 -33.06
C GLY A 167 -3.17 25.63 -32.35
N TRP A 168 -3.39 26.22 -31.18
CA TRP A 168 -4.66 26.84 -30.84
C TRP A 168 -4.35 28.30 -30.57
N GLU A 169 -4.64 29.10 -31.59
CA GLU A 169 -4.70 30.56 -31.44
C GLU A 169 -5.76 30.85 -30.38
N ASP A 170 -5.42 31.75 -29.44
CA ASP A 170 -6.35 32.24 -28.47
C ASP A 170 -7.60 32.77 -29.20
N PRO A 171 -8.84 32.52 -28.71
CA PRO A 171 -10.02 33.15 -29.27
C PRO A 171 -9.89 34.68 -29.15
N PRO A 172 -10.27 35.43 -30.15
CA PRO A 172 -10.17 36.91 -30.12
C PRO A 172 -11.00 37.44 -28.94
N ARG A 173 -10.39 38.40 -28.21
CA ARG A 173 -10.98 39.13 -27.08
C ARG A 173 -12.25 39.85 -27.46
#